data_f413d1deba83b05cd09ed83f0592503f
#
_entry.id   f413d1deba83b05cd09ed83f0592503f
#
_cell.length_a   1.000
_cell.length_b   1.000
_cell.length_c   1.000
_cell.angle_alpha   90.00
_cell.angle_beta   90.00
_cell.angle_gamma   90.00
#
_symmetry.space_group_name_H-M   'P 1'
#
loop_
_entity.id
_entity.type
_entity.pdbx_description
1 polymer ?
#
loop_
_entity_poly.entity_id
_entity_poly.type
_entity_poly.pdbx_seq_one_letter_code
_entity_poly.pdbx_strand_id
1 'polypeptide(L)'
;TDELAIAGRLSTSVFIEPEFSLPWQRILHARGWAAPGWPVEYGGTGWSEMQRYIFASECARAGAPSLSPMGLSMVGPCIIGHGTPEQKAHYLPRILSGEDYWCQGYSEPNSGSDLASLGLKAVADGDDYILNGTKIWTTHAQWASRMFCLVRTRFDGKPQVGITFLLLDMNLPGIKVDPIITLAGEHEVNQVFFDDVRVPKAGRLG
;
A
#
# COMPACT_ATOMS: atom_id res chain seq x y z
N THR A 1 8.91 -20.46 -11.71
CA THR A 1 8.28 -21.29 -12.75
C THR A 1 8.26 -20.54 -14.06
N ASP A 2 8.18 -21.23 -15.20
CA ASP A 2 8.13 -20.62 -16.53
C ASP A 2 6.91 -19.70 -16.68
N GLU A 3 5.78 -20.04 -16.06
CA GLU A 3 4.56 -19.24 -16.04
C GLU A 3 4.78 -17.85 -15.41
N LEU A 4 5.45 -17.77 -14.26
CA LEU A 4 5.77 -16.50 -13.60
C LEU A 4 6.76 -15.67 -14.45
N ALA A 5 7.71 -16.31 -15.10
CA ALA A 5 8.66 -15.61 -15.98
C ALA A 5 7.97 -15.09 -17.26
N ILE A 6 7.00 -15.82 -17.80
CA ILE A 6 6.19 -15.36 -18.94
C ILE A 6 5.34 -14.16 -18.52
N ALA A 7 4.62 -14.25 -17.37
CA ALA A 7 3.81 -13.17 -16.86
C ALA A 7 4.63 -11.89 -16.62
N GLY A 8 5.82 -11.99 -16.01
CA GLY A 8 6.70 -10.86 -15.78
C GLY A 8 7.23 -10.19 -17.06
N ARG A 9 7.39 -10.96 -18.17
CA ARG A 9 7.82 -10.43 -19.47
C ARG A 9 6.70 -9.79 -20.27
N LEU A 10 5.46 -10.25 -20.07
CA LEU A 10 4.28 -9.78 -20.81
C LEU A 10 3.55 -8.65 -20.10
N SER A 11 3.92 -8.33 -18.86
CA SER A 11 3.29 -7.22 -18.12
C SER A 11 3.48 -5.90 -18.86
N THR A 12 2.38 -5.27 -19.21
CA THR A 12 2.32 -3.93 -19.83
C THR A 12 2.05 -2.84 -18.78
N SER A 13 1.64 -3.24 -17.59
CA SER A 13 1.36 -2.38 -16.42
C SER A 13 2.62 -2.19 -15.57
N VAL A 14 2.66 -1.09 -14.82
CA VAL A 14 3.73 -0.84 -13.82
C VAL A 14 3.69 -1.86 -12.69
N PHE A 15 2.50 -2.36 -12.39
CA PHE A 15 2.26 -3.35 -11.36
C PHE A 15 1.57 -4.56 -11.99
N ILE A 16 2.15 -5.72 -11.75
CA ILE A 16 1.54 -6.99 -12.17
C ILE A 16 0.46 -7.40 -11.16
N GLU A 17 -0.57 -8.09 -11.63
CA GLU A 17 -1.67 -8.53 -10.78
C GLU A 17 -1.19 -9.44 -9.63
N PRO A 18 -1.95 -9.47 -8.50
CA PRO A 18 -1.63 -10.30 -7.34
C PRO A 18 -1.52 -11.79 -7.66
N GLU A 19 -2.23 -12.26 -8.67
CA GLU A 19 -2.18 -13.64 -9.16
C GLU A 19 -0.75 -14.08 -9.49
N PHE A 20 0.08 -13.20 -10.05
CA PHE A 20 1.47 -13.48 -10.42
C PHE A 20 2.48 -12.94 -9.40
N SER A 21 2.23 -11.75 -8.84
CA SER A 21 3.17 -11.12 -7.91
C SER A 21 3.23 -11.82 -6.55
N LEU A 22 2.10 -12.24 -6.00
CA LEU A 22 2.06 -12.87 -4.67
C LEU A 22 2.74 -14.25 -4.61
N PRO A 23 2.57 -15.18 -5.58
CA PRO A 23 3.35 -16.42 -5.59
C PRO A 23 4.86 -16.17 -5.62
N TRP A 24 5.31 -15.18 -6.40
CA TRP A 24 6.72 -14.79 -6.44
C TRP A 24 7.18 -14.20 -5.10
N GLN A 25 6.40 -13.31 -4.51
CA GLN A 25 6.68 -12.74 -3.19
C GLN A 25 6.81 -13.81 -2.11
N ARG A 26 5.95 -14.83 -2.10
CA ARG A 26 6.03 -15.96 -1.17
C ARG A 26 7.32 -16.77 -1.33
N ILE A 27 7.77 -16.99 -2.57
CA ILE A 27 9.06 -17.65 -2.84
C ILE A 27 10.21 -16.82 -2.27
N LEU A 28 10.19 -15.51 -2.47
CA LEU A 28 11.22 -14.60 -1.92
C LEU A 28 11.13 -14.52 -0.39
N HIS A 29 9.93 -14.47 0.17
CA HIS A 29 9.73 -14.45 1.62
C HIS A 29 10.28 -15.70 2.29
N ALA A 30 10.03 -16.88 1.73
CA ALA A 30 10.56 -18.14 2.23
C ALA A 30 12.10 -18.18 2.25
N ARG A 31 12.78 -17.34 1.47
CA ARG A 31 14.24 -17.18 1.45
C ARG A 31 14.74 -15.96 2.25
N GLY A 32 13.85 -15.19 2.86
CA GLY A 32 14.20 -13.94 3.52
C GLY A 32 14.61 -12.80 2.58
N TRP A 33 14.12 -12.82 1.32
CA TRP A 33 14.52 -11.88 0.25
C TRP A 33 13.40 -10.96 -0.22
N ALA A 34 12.23 -10.98 0.42
CA ALA A 34 11.07 -10.20 -0.01
C ALA A 34 11.29 -8.67 0.11
N ALA A 35 12.03 -8.23 1.12
CA ALA A 35 12.33 -6.82 1.37
C ALA A 35 13.81 -6.59 1.65
N PRO A 36 14.70 -6.74 0.64
CA PRO A 36 16.14 -6.69 0.88
C PRO A 36 16.66 -5.35 1.38
N GLY A 37 15.90 -4.27 1.23
CA GLY A 37 16.24 -2.93 1.72
C GLY A 37 15.79 -2.63 3.14
N TRP A 38 15.03 -3.52 3.80
CA TRP A 38 14.61 -3.31 5.18
C TRP A 38 15.76 -3.57 6.18
N PRO A 39 15.70 -3.01 7.41
CA PRO A 39 16.59 -3.43 8.51
C PRO A 39 16.45 -4.93 8.76
N VAL A 40 17.57 -5.57 9.16
CA VAL A 40 17.63 -7.02 9.36
C VAL A 40 16.63 -7.48 10.42
N GLU A 41 16.47 -6.71 11.50
CA GLU A 41 15.53 -7.00 12.59
C GLU A 41 14.06 -7.03 12.14
N TYR A 42 13.75 -6.45 10.97
CA TYR A 42 12.40 -6.47 10.37
C TYR A 42 12.33 -7.35 9.12
N GLY A 43 13.28 -8.24 8.92
CA GLY A 43 13.26 -9.21 7.81
C GLY A 43 14.01 -8.78 6.55
N GLY A 44 14.82 -7.73 6.62
CA GLY A 44 15.75 -7.35 5.56
C GLY A 44 16.96 -8.27 5.48
N THR A 45 17.69 -8.21 4.37
CA THR A 45 18.79 -9.14 4.06
C THR A 45 20.14 -8.71 4.61
N GLY A 46 20.29 -7.45 5.00
CA GLY A 46 21.61 -6.87 5.33
C GLY A 46 22.54 -6.71 4.11
N TRP A 47 22.03 -6.86 2.90
CA TRP A 47 22.82 -6.72 1.67
C TRP A 47 23.27 -5.28 1.45
N SER A 48 24.49 -5.14 0.90
CA SER A 48 24.98 -3.86 0.37
C SER A 48 24.12 -3.38 -0.81
N GLU A 49 24.24 -2.11 -1.16
CA GLU A 49 23.52 -1.54 -2.33
C GLU A 49 23.87 -2.27 -3.63
N MET A 50 25.15 -2.66 -3.78
CA MET A 50 25.60 -3.44 -4.95
C MET A 50 24.93 -4.81 -5.02
N GLN A 51 24.80 -5.51 -3.90
CA GLN A 51 24.11 -6.80 -3.86
C GLN A 51 22.62 -6.68 -4.17
N ARG A 52 21.97 -5.64 -3.65
CA ARG A 52 20.55 -5.33 -3.99
C ARG A 52 20.38 -5.01 -5.47
N TYR A 53 21.30 -4.23 -6.05
CA TYR A 53 21.30 -3.92 -7.48
C TYR A 53 21.46 -5.19 -8.34
N ILE A 54 22.44 -6.05 -8.02
CA ILE A 54 22.67 -7.32 -8.72
C ILE A 54 21.41 -8.19 -8.64
N PHE A 55 20.83 -8.35 -7.45
CA PHE A 55 19.61 -9.13 -7.25
C PHE A 55 18.44 -8.60 -8.11
N ALA A 56 18.17 -7.30 -8.08
CA ALA A 56 17.12 -6.69 -8.89
C ALA A 56 17.37 -6.87 -10.39
N SER A 57 18.63 -6.72 -10.84
CA SER A 57 19.03 -6.90 -12.23
C SER A 57 18.85 -8.34 -12.70
N GLU A 58 19.21 -9.32 -11.87
CA GLU A 58 19.05 -10.75 -12.20
C GLU A 58 17.56 -11.15 -12.22
N CYS A 59 16.74 -10.62 -11.29
CA CYS A 59 15.28 -10.81 -11.31
C CYS A 59 14.69 -10.28 -12.63
N ALA A 60 15.07 -9.07 -13.04
CA ALA A 60 14.59 -8.46 -14.28
C ALA A 60 15.01 -9.26 -15.52
N ARG A 61 16.27 -9.70 -15.61
CA ARG A 61 16.78 -10.54 -16.70
C ARG A 61 16.06 -11.89 -16.79
N ALA A 62 15.74 -12.46 -15.63
CA ALA A 62 15.00 -13.72 -15.57
C ALA A 62 13.51 -13.57 -15.91
N GLY A 63 12.99 -12.34 -16.04
CA GLY A 63 11.58 -12.07 -16.25
C GLY A 63 10.75 -12.34 -15.00
N ALA A 64 11.33 -12.14 -13.81
CA ALA A 64 10.58 -12.29 -12.55
C ALA A 64 9.48 -11.21 -12.46
N PRO A 65 8.27 -11.55 -11.98
CA PRO A 65 7.20 -10.57 -11.79
C PRO A 65 7.62 -9.43 -10.85
N SER A 66 7.21 -8.20 -11.18
CA SER A 66 7.37 -7.07 -10.26
C SER A 66 6.53 -7.28 -9.00
N LEU A 67 7.10 -7.02 -7.83
CA LEU A 67 6.33 -7.03 -6.58
C LEU A 67 5.59 -5.71 -6.41
N SER A 68 4.40 -5.75 -5.81
CA SER A 68 3.68 -4.54 -5.43
C SER A 68 4.52 -3.70 -4.46
N PRO A 69 4.84 -2.44 -4.78
CA PRO A 69 5.64 -1.59 -3.91
C PRO A 69 4.86 -1.08 -2.70
N MET A 70 3.52 -1.13 -2.73
CA MET A 70 2.64 -0.51 -1.74
C MET A 70 2.95 -0.99 -0.32
N GLY A 71 3.06 -2.30 -0.12
CA GLY A 71 3.46 -2.90 1.17
C GLY A 71 4.96 -2.75 1.42
N LEU A 72 5.78 -3.30 0.51
CA LEU A 72 7.21 -3.52 0.74
C LEU A 72 8.05 -2.25 0.70
N SER A 73 7.75 -1.31 -0.21
CA SER A 73 8.58 -0.13 -0.46
C SER A 73 7.98 1.17 0.05
N MET A 74 6.68 1.21 0.32
CA MET A 74 5.96 2.42 0.75
C MET A 74 5.54 2.35 2.22
N VAL A 75 4.47 1.61 2.57
CA VAL A 75 3.94 1.62 3.94
C VAL A 75 4.86 0.88 4.94
N GLY A 76 5.52 -0.19 4.53
CA GLY A 76 6.43 -0.93 5.40
C GLY A 76 7.53 -0.06 6.01
N PRO A 77 8.32 0.68 5.22
CA PRO A 77 9.29 1.65 5.73
C PRO A 77 8.68 2.72 6.64
N CYS A 78 7.46 3.20 6.35
CA CYS A 78 6.75 4.15 7.22
C CYS A 78 6.43 3.52 8.59
N ILE A 79 5.94 2.28 8.60
CA ILE A 79 5.66 1.53 9.85
C ILE A 79 6.96 1.28 10.62
N ILE A 80 8.05 0.92 9.94
CA ILE A 80 9.38 0.73 10.58
C ILE A 80 9.83 2.03 11.26
N GLY A 81 9.66 3.18 10.60
CA GLY A 81 10.09 4.47 11.12
C GLY A 81 9.20 5.05 12.20
N HIS A 82 7.88 4.86 12.12
CA HIS A 82 6.90 5.61 12.90
C HIS A 82 5.87 4.76 13.63
N GLY A 83 5.80 3.45 13.35
CA GLY A 83 4.82 2.54 13.98
C GLY A 83 5.14 2.23 15.44
N THR A 84 4.08 1.98 16.21
CA THR A 84 4.22 1.41 17.57
C THR A 84 4.80 -0.01 17.51
N PRO A 85 5.32 -0.56 18.61
CA PRO A 85 5.76 -1.96 18.65
C PRO A 85 4.67 -2.93 18.19
N GLU A 86 3.41 -2.69 18.58
CA GLU A 86 2.26 -3.52 18.21
C GLU A 86 1.96 -3.43 16.72
N GLN A 87 1.99 -2.23 16.13
CA GLN A 87 1.82 -2.03 14.69
C GLN A 87 2.93 -2.74 13.90
N LYS A 88 4.19 -2.61 14.32
CA LYS A 88 5.31 -3.30 13.70
C LYS A 88 5.16 -4.82 13.77
N ALA A 89 4.85 -5.35 14.95
CA ALA A 89 4.66 -6.79 15.15
C ALA A 89 3.49 -7.35 14.33
N HIS A 90 2.42 -6.57 14.15
CA HIS A 90 1.24 -7.00 13.41
C HIS A 90 1.44 -6.91 11.89
N TYR A 91 1.90 -5.76 11.38
CA TYR A 91 1.87 -5.50 9.93
C TYR A 91 3.11 -6.00 9.18
N LEU A 92 4.33 -5.85 9.75
CA LEU A 92 5.54 -6.11 8.97
C LEU A 92 5.67 -7.58 8.50
N PRO A 93 5.39 -8.60 9.33
CA PRO A 93 5.44 -9.99 8.87
C PRO A 93 4.39 -10.28 7.79
N ARG A 94 3.20 -9.67 7.88
CA ARG A 94 2.08 -9.87 6.95
C ARG A 94 2.36 -9.18 5.61
N ILE A 95 3.07 -8.04 5.61
CA ILE A 95 3.56 -7.38 4.40
C ILE A 95 4.60 -8.27 3.72
N LEU A 96 5.57 -8.82 4.45
CA LEU A 96 6.63 -9.67 3.88
C LEU A 96 6.07 -10.95 3.25
N SER A 97 5.13 -11.60 3.92
CA SER A 97 4.50 -12.84 3.45
C SER A 97 3.53 -12.63 2.28
N GLY A 98 3.06 -11.39 2.07
CA GLY A 98 1.98 -11.08 1.12
C GLY A 98 0.60 -11.49 1.63
N GLU A 99 0.42 -11.70 2.94
CA GLU A 99 -0.88 -11.95 3.56
C GLU A 99 -1.74 -10.68 3.54
N ASP A 100 -1.14 -9.53 3.84
CA ASP A 100 -1.78 -8.22 3.64
C ASP A 100 -1.35 -7.63 2.29
N TYR A 101 -2.32 -7.41 1.40
CA TYR A 101 -2.13 -6.70 0.15
C TYR A 101 -2.59 -5.24 0.32
N TRP A 102 -1.70 -4.30 0.01
CA TRP A 102 -1.90 -2.88 0.33
C TRP A 102 -2.22 -2.04 -0.90
N CYS A 103 -3.07 -1.01 -0.72
CA CYS A 103 -3.24 0.08 -1.67
C CYS A 103 -3.00 1.44 -1.01
N GLN A 104 -2.84 2.48 -1.83
CA GLN A 104 -2.55 3.86 -1.40
C GLN A 104 -3.77 4.77 -1.57
N GLY A 105 -4.26 5.37 -0.49
CA GLY A 105 -5.37 6.32 -0.49
C GLY A 105 -4.88 7.77 -0.32
N TYR A 106 -4.29 8.37 -1.37
CA TYR A 106 -3.77 9.76 -1.31
C TYR A 106 -4.64 10.72 -2.12
N SER A 107 -4.63 10.61 -3.43
CA SER A 107 -5.33 11.52 -4.34
C SER A 107 -6.84 11.52 -4.15
N GLU A 108 -7.45 12.68 -4.35
CA GLU A 108 -8.91 12.88 -4.34
C GLU A 108 -9.33 13.57 -5.65
N PRO A 109 -10.63 13.58 -6.01
CA PRO A 109 -11.08 14.22 -7.26
C PRO A 109 -10.60 15.66 -7.41
N ASN A 110 -10.45 16.41 -6.30
CA ASN A 110 -10.01 17.80 -6.28
C ASN A 110 -8.60 18.00 -5.69
N SER A 111 -7.86 16.93 -5.42
CA SER A 111 -6.56 17.00 -4.73
C SER A 111 -5.63 15.90 -5.26
N GLY A 112 -4.65 16.30 -6.07
CA GLY A 112 -3.62 15.43 -6.63
C GLY A 112 -2.23 15.98 -6.30
N SER A 113 -1.64 16.77 -7.21
CA SER A 113 -0.33 17.41 -6.99
C SER A 113 -0.35 18.37 -5.80
N ASP A 114 -1.44 19.10 -5.58
CA ASP A 114 -1.69 19.82 -4.33
C ASP A 114 -2.29 18.86 -3.29
N LEU A 115 -1.49 17.93 -2.80
CA LEU A 115 -1.92 16.92 -1.83
C LEU A 115 -2.35 17.56 -0.49
N ALA A 116 -1.81 18.73 -0.15
CA ALA A 116 -2.17 19.43 1.07
C ALA A 116 -3.64 19.90 1.10
N SER A 117 -4.30 19.97 -0.06
CA SER A 117 -5.72 20.33 -0.17
C SER A 117 -6.68 19.16 0.04
N LEU A 118 -6.19 17.94 0.32
CA LEU A 118 -7.03 16.76 0.55
C LEU A 118 -8.15 17.03 1.58
N GLY A 119 -9.34 16.49 1.31
CA GLY A 119 -10.56 16.79 2.05
C GLY A 119 -11.26 15.58 2.68
N LEU A 120 -10.77 14.34 2.50
CA LEU A 120 -11.35 13.15 3.14
C LEU A 120 -11.35 13.36 4.67
N LYS A 121 -12.54 13.62 5.22
CA LYS A 121 -12.71 13.94 6.64
C LYS A 121 -12.54 12.70 7.51
N ALA A 122 -11.87 12.87 8.65
CA ALA A 122 -11.79 11.89 9.71
C ALA A 122 -12.13 12.57 11.05
N VAL A 123 -13.38 12.40 11.46
CA VAL A 123 -13.91 13.02 12.70
C VAL A 123 -13.73 12.04 13.85
N ALA A 124 -13.15 12.49 14.95
CA ALA A 124 -12.96 11.65 16.13
C ALA A 124 -14.31 11.34 16.81
N ASP A 125 -14.56 10.05 17.08
CA ASP A 125 -15.73 9.55 17.81
C ASP A 125 -15.30 8.41 18.75
N GLY A 126 -15.22 8.67 20.05
CA GLY A 126 -14.67 7.74 21.03
C GLY A 126 -13.26 7.29 20.67
N ASP A 127 -13.05 6.00 20.53
CA ASP A 127 -11.77 5.39 20.17
C ASP A 127 -11.58 5.23 18.64
N ASP A 128 -12.51 5.76 17.85
CA ASP A 128 -12.50 5.68 16.40
C ASP A 128 -12.37 7.05 15.73
N TYR A 129 -12.11 7.02 14.43
CA TYR A 129 -12.40 8.07 13.46
C TYR A 129 -13.56 7.65 12.57
N ILE A 130 -14.45 8.59 12.24
CA ILE A 130 -15.48 8.41 11.22
C ILE A 130 -15.01 9.08 9.94
N LEU A 131 -14.84 8.29 8.87
CA LEU A 131 -14.33 8.76 7.59
C LEU A 131 -15.48 8.99 6.61
N ASN A 132 -15.46 10.18 5.97
CA ASN A 132 -16.39 10.53 4.90
C ASN A 132 -15.66 11.26 3.77
N GLY A 133 -15.80 10.76 2.55
CA GLY A 133 -15.20 11.35 1.34
C GLY A 133 -14.81 10.30 0.30
N THR A 134 -13.86 10.67 -0.57
CA THR A 134 -13.51 9.85 -1.74
C THR A 134 -12.03 9.92 -2.04
N LYS A 135 -11.42 8.77 -2.36
CA LYS A 135 -10.09 8.66 -2.96
C LYS A 135 -10.22 8.25 -4.43
N ILE A 136 -9.26 8.66 -5.26
CA ILE A 136 -9.26 8.36 -6.70
C ILE A 136 -7.87 7.92 -7.16
N TRP A 137 -7.81 7.25 -8.30
CA TRP A 137 -6.59 6.69 -8.87
C TRP A 137 -5.90 5.68 -7.95
N THR A 138 -6.69 5.01 -7.10
CA THR A 138 -6.18 4.03 -6.14
C THR A 138 -5.87 2.72 -6.86
N THR A 139 -4.58 2.51 -7.16
CA THR A 139 -4.09 1.31 -7.84
C THR A 139 -4.36 0.07 -6.98
N HIS A 140 -4.93 -0.97 -7.60
CA HIS A 140 -5.17 -2.28 -7.01
C HIS A 140 -6.10 -2.28 -5.77
N ALA A 141 -6.92 -1.24 -5.56
CA ALA A 141 -7.88 -1.21 -4.44
C ALA A 141 -8.88 -2.38 -4.48
N GLN A 142 -9.22 -2.88 -5.68
CA GLN A 142 -10.11 -4.02 -5.88
C GLN A 142 -9.59 -5.34 -5.27
N TRP A 143 -8.30 -5.45 -5.03
CA TRP A 143 -7.64 -6.63 -4.46
C TRP A 143 -7.05 -6.37 -3.06
N ALA A 144 -7.02 -5.10 -2.63
CA ALA A 144 -6.36 -4.73 -1.39
C ALA A 144 -7.17 -5.15 -0.17
N SER A 145 -6.49 -5.79 0.79
CA SER A 145 -7.04 -6.03 2.14
C SER A 145 -6.78 -4.84 3.07
N ARG A 146 -5.77 -4.03 2.77
CA ARG A 146 -5.34 -2.89 3.59
C ARG A 146 -5.11 -1.64 2.75
N MET A 147 -5.32 -0.47 3.37
CA MET A 147 -4.98 0.81 2.77
C MET A 147 -4.16 1.64 3.75
N PHE A 148 -3.11 2.30 3.24
CA PHE A 148 -2.52 3.44 3.92
C PHE A 148 -3.08 4.73 3.31
N CYS A 149 -3.72 5.52 4.17
CA CYS A 149 -4.59 6.61 3.73
C CYS A 149 -4.22 7.93 4.41
N LEU A 150 -4.16 9.00 3.63
CA LEU A 150 -4.10 10.36 4.17
C LEU A 150 -5.51 10.91 4.33
N VAL A 151 -5.81 11.36 5.56
CA VAL A 151 -7.10 11.91 5.94
C VAL A 151 -6.95 13.26 6.61
N ARG A 152 -8.03 14.03 6.68
CA ARG A 152 -8.06 15.33 7.35
C ARG A 152 -8.73 15.20 8.70
N THR A 153 -7.93 15.34 9.76
CA THR A 153 -8.40 15.34 11.15
C THR A 153 -8.53 16.72 11.75
N ARG A 154 -7.90 17.75 11.13
CA ARG A 154 -7.99 19.15 11.55
C ARG A 154 -8.21 20.05 10.35
N PHE A 155 -9.00 21.11 10.54
CA PHE A 155 -9.42 22.06 9.49
C PHE A 155 -8.94 23.48 9.75
N ASP A 156 -8.26 23.71 10.87
CA ASP A 156 -7.69 24.99 11.29
C ASP A 156 -6.20 25.04 10.96
N GLY A 157 -5.69 26.24 10.68
CA GLY A 157 -4.27 26.48 10.43
C GLY A 157 -3.79 26.13 9.02
N LYS A 158 -2.50 25.78 8.91
CA LYS A 158 -1.90 25.40 7.62
C LYS A 158 -2.43 24.03 7.17
N PRO A 159 -2.81 23.85 5.88
CA PRO A 159 -3.38 22.61 5.38
C PRO A 159 -2.57 21.35 5.73
N GLN A 160 -1.23 21.44 5.68
CA GLN A 160 -0.32 20.32 5.96
C GLN A 160 -0.44 19.79 7.40
N VAL A 161 -0.74 20.67 8.36
CA VAL A 161 -0.79 20.33 9.80
C VAL A 161 -2.03 19.50 10.15
N GLY A 162 -3.07 19.55 9.32
CA GLY A 162 -4.34 18.84 9.54
C GLY A 162 -4.38 17.43 8.96
N ILE A 163 -3.29 16.94 8.35
CA ILE A 163 -3.24 15.63 7.70
C ILE A 163 -2.79 14.57 8.70
N THR A 164 -3.49 13.44 8.68
CA THR A 164 -3.17 12.26 9.49
C THR A 164 -3.01 11.05 8.59
N PHE A 165 -2.03 10.19 8.88
CA PHE A 165 -1.80 8.94 8.17
C PHE A 165 -2.49 7.81 8.93
N LEU A 166 -3.40 7.10 8.25
CA LEU A 166 -4.13 5.96 8.80
C LEU A 166 -3.80 4.67 8.06
N LEU A 167 -3.68 3.59 8.84
CA LEU A 167 -3.66 2.21 8.38
C LEU A 167 -5.05 1.63 8.61
N LEU A 168 -5.74 1.22 7.55
CA LEU A 168 -7.13 0.75 7.67
C LEU A 168 -7.37 -0.56 6.90
N ASP A 169 -8.40 -1.28 7.33
CA ASP A 169 -8.89 -2.48 6.68
C ASP A 169 -9.84 -2.09 5.54
N MET A 170 -9.65 -2.64 4.35
CA MET A 170 -10.51 -2.37 3.19
C MET A 170 -11.86 -3.08 3.25
N ASN A 171 -12.04 -4.03 4.19
CA ASN A 171 -13.30 -4.73 4.40
C ASN A 171 -14.22 -4.03 5.41
N LEU A 172 -13.86 -2.85 5.92
CA LEU A 172 -14.71 -2.11 6.83
C LEU A 172 -16.03 -1.70 6.15
N PRO A 173 -17.17 -1.79 6.87
CA PRO A 173 -18.45 -1.31 6.37
C PRO A 173 -18.39 0.15 5.94
N GLY A 174 -19.05 0.50 4.84
CA GLY A 174 -19.07 1.86 4.29
C GLY A 174 -17.96 2.14 3.28
N ILE A 175 -17.01 1.22 3.06
CA ILE A 175 -16.04 1.32 1.96
C ILE A 175 -16.64 0.71 0.70
N LYS A 176 -16.62 1.47 -0.40
CA LYS A 176 -17.00 1.00 -1.74
C LYS A 176 -15.87 1.29 -2.72
N VAL A 177 -15.51 0.30 -3.53
CA VAL A 177 -14.49 0.40 -4.57
C VAL A 177 -15.15 0.32 -5.94
N ASP A 178 -15.02 1.37 -6.75
CA ASP A 178 -15.53 1.41 -8.11
C ASP A 178 -14.37 1.45 -9.12
N PRO A 179 -14.48 0.68 -10.22
CA PRO A 179 -13.44 0.61 -11.23
C PRO A 179 -13.32 1.92 -12.03
N ILE A 180 -12.08 2.26 -12.39
CA ILE A 180 -11.78 3.24 -13.44
C ILE A 180 -11.13 2.47 -14.58
N ILE A 181 -11.80 2.43 -15.73
CA ILE A 181 -11.26 1.78 -16.93
C ILE A 181 -10.33 2.75 -17.63
N THR A 182 -9.08 2.33 -17.81
CA THR A 182 -8.03 3.14 -18.46
C THR A 182 -8.22 3.21 -19.97
N LEU A 183 -7.43 4.06 -20.64
CA LEU A 183 -7.43 4.15 -22.10
C LEU A 183 -7.06 2.82 -22.78
N ALA A 184 -6.28 1.98 -22.11
CA ALA A 184 -5.92 0.62 -22.57
C ALA A 184 -7.06 -0.39 -22.41
N GLY A 185 -8.18 -0.01 -21.78
CA GLY A 185 -9.30 -0.91 -21.49
C GLY A 185 -9.12 -1.75 -20.22
N GLU A 186 -8.08 -1.48 -19.43
CA GLU A 186 -7.72 -2.24 -18.22
C GLU A 186 -8.33 -1.63 -16.95
N HIS A 187 -8.61 -2.49 -15.96
CA HIS A 187 -9.03 -2.12 -14.62
C HIS A 187 -7.85 -2.19 -13.64
N GLU A 188 -7.02 -1.17 -13.61
CA GLU A 188 -5.87 -1.08 -12.71
C GLU A 188 -6.11 -0.13 -11.53
N VAL A 189 -6.83 0.96 -11.77
CA VAL A 189 -7.07 2.02 -10.80
C VAL A 189 -8.54 2.14 -10.43
N ASN A 190 -8.80 2.71 -9.26
CA ASN A 190 -10.13 2.75 -8.69
C ASN A 190 -10.47 4.12 -8.10
N GLN A 191 -11.77 4.37 -7.96
CA GLN A 191 -12.32 5.33 -7.04
C GLN A 191 -12.79 4.59 -5.78
N VAL A 192 -12.44 5.10 -4.61
CA VAL A 192 -12.78 4.49 -3.32
C VAL A 192 -13.61 5.50 -2.51
N PHE A 193 -14.83 5.11 -2.17
CA PHE A 193 -15.76 5.91 -1.39
C PHE A 193 -15.75 5.47 0.06
N PHE A 194 -15.88 6.45 0.95
CA PHE A 194 -15.99 6.26 2.40
C PHE A 194 -17.29 6.94 2.85
N ASP A 195 -18.22 6.15 3.39
CA ASP A 195 -19.52 6.58 3.90
C ASP A 195 -19.67 6.09 5.35
N ASP A 196 -19.50 7.01 6.30
CA ASP A 196 -19.48 6.77 7.75
C ASP A 196 -18.57 5.59 8.18
N VAL A 197 -17.40 5.44 7.55
CA VAL A 197 -16.48 4.34 7.83
C VAL A 197 -15.80 4.53 9.18
N ARG A 198 -16.01 3.57 10.11
CA ARG A 198 -15.34 3.54 11.40
C ARG A 198 -13.96 2.92 11.31
N VAL A 199 -12.95 3.71 11.64
CA VAL A 199 -11.54 3.28 11.66
C VAL A 199 -10.98 3.48 13.07
N PRO A 200 -10.46 2.43 13.74
CA PRO A 200 -9.86 2.56 15.06
C PRO A 200 -8.70 3.57 15.08
N LYS A 201 -8.62 4.41 16.09
CA LYS A 201 -7.50 5.35 16.29
C LYS A 201 -6.16 4.64 16.43
N ALA A 202 -6.16 3.38 16.84
CA ALA A 202 -4.97 2.52 16.83
C ALA A 202 -4.37 2.31 15.43
N GLY A 203 -5.14 2.58 14.35
CA GLY A 203 -4.63 2.61 12.98
C GLY A 203 -3.85 3.88 12.61
N ARG A 204 -3.77 4.89 13.48
CA ARG A 204 -2.98 6.09 13.23
C ARG A 204 -1.49 5.75 13.33
N LEU A 205 -0.74 6.16 12.31
CA LEU A 205 0.71 6.04 12.27
C LEU A 205 1.35 7.38 12.65
N GLY A 206 2.20 7.37 13.69
CA GLY A 206 2.88 8.57 14.20
C GLY A 206 2.08 9.39 15.22
#